data_c5f5e18e2918225275ba5ed0172a3210
#
_entry.id   c5f5e18e2918225275ba5ed0172a3210
#
_cell.length_a   1.000
_cell.length_b   1.000
_cell.length_c   1.000
_cell.angle_alpha   90.00
_cell.angle_beta   90.00
_cell.angle_gamma   90.00
#
_symmetry.space_group_name_H-M   'P 1'
#
loop_
_entity.id
_entity.type
_entity.pdbx_description
1 polymer ?
#
loop_
_entity_poly.entity_id
_entity_poly.type
_entity_poly.pdbx_seq_one_letter_code
_entity_poly.pdbx_strand_id
1 'polypeptide(L)'
;MTTSFTDKKAVTTVSPEARDAWFKWQLTPPVPTSWELPEEAREDFEDAIMLLLLTGEDASEYADYLNDCLEEFLGESQVKGDFYHDIEQYAQKVVRERRALAERLGVTGDSGNLAAAFADLEAHGVLARGKFSCCGTCASAEIWDEREGSDRWKGYIYYHQQDAENLAESGSTYIGFGSFEAYPSD
;
A
#
# COMPACT_ATOMS: atom_id res chain seq x y z
N MET A 1 -29.48 -8.39 -23.87
CA MET A 1 -28.18 -8.88 -24.37
C MET A 1 -27.37 -9.28 -23.15
N THR A 2 -27.27 -10.56 -22.89
CA THR A 2 -26.56 -11.12 -21.74
C THR A 2 -25.07 -11.17 -22.09
N THR A 3 -24.30 -10.24 -21.59
CA THR A 3 -22.84 -10.26 -21.69
C THR A 3 -22.31 -11.38 -20.77
N SER A 4 -21.79 -12.43 -21.39
CA SER A 4 -21.18 -13.57 -20.74
C SER A 4 -19.89 -13.14 -20.05
N PHE A 5 -19.84 -13.26 -18.73
CA PHE A 5 -18.67 -13.06 -17.87
C PHE A 5 -17.71 -14.26 -18.00
N THR A 6 -17.09 -14.45 -19.17
CA THR A 6 -16.18 -15.59 -19.40
C THR A 6 -14.88 -15.19 -20.09
N ASP A 7 -14.17 -14.23 -19.52
CA ASP A 7 -12.72 -14.20 -19.68
C ASP A 7 -12.09 -14.07 -18.27
N LYS A 8 -12.17 -15.17 -17.53
CA LYS A 8 -11.37 -15.34 -16.32
C LYS A 8 -9.91 -15.39 -16.77
N LYS A 9 -9.23 -14.26 -16.81
CA LYS A 9 -7.78 -14.22 -16.73
C LYS A 9 -7.42 -15.11 -15.53
N ALA A 10 -6.72 -16.20 -15.76
CA ALA A 10 -6.35 -17.15 -14.71
C ALA A 10 -5.65 -16.35 -13.60
N VAL A 11 -6.29 -16.25 -12.46
CA VAL A 11 -5.62 -15.74 -11.26
C VAL A 11 -4.47 -16.72 -11.02
N THR A 12 -3.26 -16.28 -11.26
CA THR A 12 -2.07 -17.07 -10.99
C THR A 12 -2.04 -17.31 -9.50
N THR A 13 -2.47 -18.48 -9.05
CA THR A 13 -2.44 -18.84 -7.64
C THR A 13 -0.97 -19.00 -7.23
N VAL A 14 -0.47 -18.05 -6.47
CA VAL A 14 0.85 -18.13 -5.85
C VAL A 14 0.89 -19.36 -4.94
N SER A 15 1.97 -20.15 -5.00
CA SER A 15 2.09 -21.34 -4.16
C SER A 15 2.11 -20.97 -2.67
N PRO A 16 1.62 -21.84 -1.77
CA PRO A 16 1.67 -21.58 -0.33
C PRO A 16 3.09 -21.28 0.17
N GLU A 17 4.09 -21.97 -0.37
CA GLU A 17 5.49 -21.78 -0.01
C GLU A 17 6.03 -20.41 -0.45
N ALA A 18 5.67 -19.96 -1.66
CA ALA A 18 6.05 -18.65 -2.17
C ALA A 18 5.36 -17.54 -1.36
N ARG A 19 4.10 -17.73 -1.01
CA ARG A 19 3.35 -16.83 -0.13
C ARG A 19 3.98 -16.73 1.26
N ASP A 20 4.32 -17.85 1.87
CA ASP A 20 4.98 -17.90 3.18
C ASP A 20 6.36 -17.23 3.13
N ALA A 21 7.16 -17.47 2.09
CA ALA A 21 8.44 -16.81 1.88
C ALA A 21 8.30 -15.30 1.68
N TRP A 22 7.20 -14.84 1.06
CA TRP A 22 6.90 -13.43 0.88
C TRP A 22 6.61 -12.73 2.20
N PHE A 23 5.78 -13.30 3.04
CA PHE A 23 5.40 -12.73 4.33
C PHE A 23 6.47 -12.87 5.42
N LYS A 24 7.37 -13.85 5.31
CA LYS A 24 8.51 -14.03 6.23
C LYS A 24 9.77 -13.29 5.79
N TRP A 25 9.69 -12.51 4.71
CA TRP A 25 10.83 -11.75 4.27
C TRP A 25 11.24 -10.71 5.32
N GLN A 26 12.52 -10.68 5.61
CA GLN A 26 13.12 -9.67 6.48
C GLN A 26 13.75 -8.58 5.63
N LEU A 27 13.80 -7.37 6.17
CA LEU A 27 14.37 -6.21 5.51
C LEU A 27 15.77 -6.50 4.96
N THR A 28 15.90 -6.39 3.64
CA THR A 28 17.15 -6.70 2.93
C THR A 28 17.45 -5.61 1.91
N PRO A 29 18.62 -4.94 2.02
CA PRO A 29 19.62 -5.11 3.09
C PRO A 29 19.11 -4.58 4.44
N PRO A 30 19.68 -5.02 5.56
CA PRO A 30 19.36 -4.46 6.86
C PRO A 30 19.77 -2.99 6.93
N VAL A 31 19.16 -2.24 7.84
CA VAL A 31 19.51 -0.83 8.09
C VAL A 31 21.01 -0.70 8.39
N PRO A 32 21.73 0.22 7.72
CA PRO A 32 23.17 0.35 7.87
C PRO A 32 23.57 0.64 9.31
N THR A 33 24.49 -0.17 9.87
CA THR A 33 25.00 0.08 11.22
C THR A 33 25.83 1.36 11.31
N SER A 34 26.35 1.84 10.17
CA SER A 34 27.08 3.10 10.08
C SER A 34 26.22 4.33 10.37
N TRP A 35 24.90 4.18 10.39
CA TRP A 35 23.99 5.26 10.77
C TRP A 35 23.95 5.49 12.28
N GLU A 36 24.49 4.56 13.09
CA GLU A 36 24.59 4.67 14.55
C GLU A 36 23.25 5.00 15.23
N LEU A 37 22.14 4.51 14.65
CA LEU A 37 20.80 4.74 15.21
C LEU A 37 20.66 4.05 16.56
N PRO A 38 20.03 4.70 17.55
CA PRO A 38 19.56 4.01 18.74
C PRO A 38 18.67 2.82 18.38
N GLU A 39 18.63 1.79 19.23
CA GLU A 39 17.89 0.55 18.94
C GLU A 39 16.40 0.83 18.66
N GLU A 40 15.76 1.64 19.49
CA GLU A 40 14.36 2.06 19.34
C GLU A 40 14.11 2.78 18.00
N ALA A 41 14.93 3.76 17.64
CA ALA A 41 14.83 4.48 16.37
C ALA A 41 15.08 3.55 15.17
N ARG A 42 15.92 2.54 15.33
CA ARG A 42 16.17 1.52 14.29
C ARG A 42 14.95 0.64 14.07
N GLU A 43 14.33 0.14 15.14
CA GLU A 43 13.13 -0.70 15.09
C GLU A 43 11.98 0.05 14.42
N ASP A 44 11.69 1.27 14.84
CA ASP A 44 10.63 2.09 14.26
C ASP A 44 10.90 2.44 12.79
N PHE A 45 12.15 2.68 12.42
CA PHE A 45 12.52 2.91 11.02
C PHE A 45 12.34 1.65 10.16
N GLU A 46 12.69 0.47 10.68
CA GLU A 46 12.50 -0.80 10.00
C GLU A 46 11.01 -1.11 9.82
N ASP A 47 10.20 -0.87 10.82
CA ASP A 47 8.74 -1.04 10.75
C ASP A 47 8.11 -0.05 9.76
N ALA A 48 8.53 1.21 9.77
CA ALA A 48 8.07 2.22 8.83
C ALA A 48 8.38 1.84 7.38
N ILE A 49 9.60 1.43 7.07
CA ILE A 49 9.95 1.03 5.70
C ILE A 49 9.22 -0.25 5.27
N MET A 50 9.03 -1.21 6.18
CA MET A 50 8.25 -2.40 5.89
C MET A 50 6.80 -2.06 5.58
N LEU A 51 6.18 -1.16 6.33
CA LEU A 51 4.82 -0.68 6.08
C LEU A 51 4.71 -0.05 4.69
N LEU A 52 5.61 0.86 4.34
CA LEU A 52 5.62 1.53 3.03
C LEU A 52 5.78 0.52 1.87
N LEU A 53 6.67 -0.47 2.02
CA LEU A 53 6.84 -1.54 1.02
C LEU A 53 5.57 -2.36 0.81
N LEU A 54 4.87 -2.68 1.89
CA LEU A 54 3.65 -3.49 1.84
C LEU A 54 2.46 -2.68 1.30
N THR A 55 2.43 -1.38 1.55
CA THR A 55 1.41 -0.48 1.02
C THR A 55 1.69 -0.04 -0.42
N GLY A 56 2.87 -0.32 -0.97
CA GLY A 56 3.22 -0.08 -2.37
C GLY A 56 3.46 1.39 -2.72
N GLU A 57 3.99 2.16 -1.76
CA GLU A 57 4.35 3.58 -1.99
C GLU A 57 5.54 3.73 -2.95
N ASP A 58 5.69 4.92 -3.54
CA ASP A 58 6.85 5.24 -4.37
C ASP A 58 8.12 5.39 -3.49
N ALA A 59 9.27 4.95 -4.01
CA ALA A 59 10.52 5.01 -3.26
C ALA A 59 10.96 6.45 -2.89
N SER A 60 10.49 7.46 -3.65
CA SER A 60 10.75 8.88 -3.33
C SER A 60 9.91 9.36 -2.15
N GLU A 61 8.65 8.89 -2.07
CA GLU A 61 7.78 9.17 -0.93
C GLU A 61 8.30 8.52 0.35
N TYR A 62 8.98 7.37 0.23
CA TYR A 62 9.61 6.71 1.37
C TYR A 62 10.70 7.56 2.01
N ALA A 63 11.52 8.25 1.21
CA ALA A 63 12.62 9.03 1.73
C ALA A 63 12.14 10.18 2.62
N ASP A 64 11.09 10.89 2.22
CA ASP A 64 10.51 11.98 2.99
C ASP A 64 9.94 11.47 4.32
N TYR A 65 9.08 10.48 4.27
CA TYR A 65 8.47 9.90 5.47
C TYR A 65 9.49 9.28 6.42
N LEU A 66 10.47 8.54 5.88
CA LEU A 66 11.51 7.91 6.69
C LEU A 66 12.46 8.94 7.31
N ASN A 67 12.68 10.06 6.64
CA ASN A 67 13.43 11.18 7.20
C ASN A 67 12.67 11.80 8.39
N ASP A 68 11.39 12.07 8.23
CA ASP A 68 10.54 12.62 9.28
C ASP A 68 10.50 11.70 10.51
N CYS A 69 10.39 10.38 10.30
CA CYS A 69 10.47 9.41 11.39
C CYS A 69 11.80 9.51 12.17
N LEU A 70 12.92 9.64 11.47
CA LEU A 70 14.23 9.75 12.13
C LEU A 70 14.44 11.11 12.80
N GLU A 71 13.88 12.20 12.25
CA GLU A 71 13.93 13.52 12.88
C GLU A 71 13.22 13.53 14.24
N GLU A 72 12.13 12.79 14.38
CA GLU A 72 11.41 12.63 15.65
C GLU A 72 12.30 12.03 16.74
N PHE A 73 13.13 11.04 16.41
CA PHE A 73 14.03 10.37 17.37
C PHE A 73 15.35 11.11 17.58
N LEU A 74 15.96 11.59 16.50
CA LEU A 74 17.29 12.15 16.55
C LEU A 74 17.30 13.68 16.76
N GLY A 75 16.19 14.35 16.47
CA GLY A 75 16.06 15.80 16.40
C GLY A 75 16.67 16.37 15.10
N GLU A 76 16.08 17.45 14.60
CA GLU A 76 16.43 18.13 13.33
C GLU A 76 17.93 18.43 13.17
N SER A 77 18.66 18.64 14.28
CA SER A 77 20.09 19.00 14.22
C SER A 77 21.00 17.81 13.89
N GLN A 78 20.52 16.58 13.99
CA GLN A 78 21.29 15.36 13.74
C GLN A 78 21.03 14.79 12.34
N VAL A 79 19.84 15.03 11.78
CA VAL A 79 19.51 14.65 10.41
C VAL A 79 20.00 15.75 9.47
N LYS A 80 21.19 15.58 8.92
CA LYS A 80 21.80 16.53 7.98
C LYS A 80 21.51 16.13 6.54
N GLY A 81 21.59 17.10 5.61
CA GLY A 81 21.25 16.90 4.19
C GLY A 81 21.90 15.69 3.51
N ASP A 82 23.11 15.31 3.91
CA ASP A 82 23.77 14.12 3.37
C ASP A 82 23.07 12.83 3.83
N PHE A 83 22.48 12.83 5.02
CA PHE A 83 21.78 11.67 5.59
C PHE A 83 20.46 11.41 4.86
N TYR A 84 19.72 12.44 4.46
CA TYR A 84 18.55 12.29 3.62
C TYR A 84 18.83 11.53 2.32
N HIS A 85 19.93 11.86 1.67
CA HIS A 85 20.35 11.16 0.45
C HIS A 85 20.69 9.69 0.70
N ASP A 86 21.30 9.37 1.83
CA ASP A 86 21.58 7.99 2.24
C ASP A 86 20.30 7.20 2.48
N ILE A 87 19.27 7.82 3.10
CA ILE A 87 17.94 7.23 3.30
C ILE A 87 17.29 6.93 1.93
N GLU A 88 17.30 7.89 1.02
CA GLU A 88 16.74 7.71 -0.33
C GLU A 88 17.42 6.55 -1.07
N GLN A 89 18.74 6.49 -1.07
CA GLN A 89 19.48 5.39 -1.69
C GLN A 89 19.19 4.04 -1.04
N TYR A 90 19.08 4.02 0.27
CA TYR A 90 18.73 2.81 1.02
C TYR A 90 17.32 2.35 0.68
N ALA A 91 16.32 3.23 0.73
CA ALA A 91 14.94 2.92 0.37
C ALA A 91 14.83 2.34 -1.05
N GLN A 92 15.47 2.99 -2.03
CA GLN A 92 15.53 2.49 -3.40
C GLN A 92 16.17 1.10 -3.52
N LYS A 93 17.18 0.81 -2.70
CA LYS A 93 17.83 -0.50 -2.70
C LYS A 93 16.91 -1.56 -2.14
N VAL A 94 16.25 -1.29 -1.02
CA VAL A 94 15.28 -2.21 -0.40
C VAL A 94 14.11 -2.49 -1.34
N VAL A 95 13.55 -1.47 -1.99
CA VAL A 95 12.49 -1.64 -3.00
C VAL A 95 12.94 -2.55 -4.16
N ARG A 96 14.17 -2.38 -4.66
CA ARG A 96 14.71 -3.26 -5.71
C ARG A 96 14.83 -4.71 -5.26
N GLU A 97 15.32 -4.96 -4.05
CA GLU A 97 15.43 -6.31 -3.50
C GLU A 97 14.05 -6.95 -3.30
N ARG A 98 13.08 -6.18 -2.82
CA ARG A 98 11.69 -6.65 -2.66
C ARG A 98 11.07 -7.01 -4.02
N ARG A 99 11.27 -6.18 -5.06
CA ARG A 99 10.81 -6.47 -6.42
C ARG A 99 11.47 -7.72 -7.01
N ALA A 100 12.77 -7.87 -6.83
CA ALA A 100 13.50 -9.06 -7.29
C ALA A 100 13.00 -10.34 -6.58
N LEU A 101 12.64 -10.23 -5.30
CA LEU A 101 12.01 -11.34 -4.58
C LEU A 101 10.63 -11.66 -5.18
N ALA A 102 9.80 -10.66 -5.45
CA ALA A 102 8.49 -10.85 -6.08
C ALA A 102 8.59 -11.60 -7.41
N GLU A 103 9.50 -11.17 -8.29
CA GLU A 103 9.76 -11.83 -9.57
C GLU A 103 10.21 -13.29 -9.37
N ARG A 104 11.13 -13.55 -8.45
CA ARG A 104 11.63 -14.90 -8.16
C ARG A 104 10.56 -15.84 -7.62
N LEU A 105 9.64 -15.33 -6.80
CA LEU A 105 8.55 -16.10 -6.22
C LEU A 105 7.31 -16.17 -7.13
N GLY A 106 7.28 -15.40 -8.21
CA GLY A 106 6.12 -15.30 -9.09
C GLY A 106 4.90 -14.63 -8.42
N VAL A 107 5.15 -13.74 -7.44
CA VAL A 107 4.10 -12.95 -6.81
C VAL A 107 3.95 -11.61 -7.54
N THR A 108 2.75 -11.06 -7.58
CA THR A 108 2.46 -9.79 -8.29
C THR A 108 2.82 -8.53 -7.48
N GLY A 109 3.50 -8.71 -6.34
CA GLY A 109 3.71 -7.66 -5.36
C GLY A 109 2.59 -7.59 -4.32
N ASP A 110 2.74 -6.68 -3.38
CA ASP A 110 1.84 -6.61 -2.22
C ASP A 110 0.43 -6.11 -2.60
N SER A 111 0.31 -5.22 -3.57
CA SER A 111 -0.96 -4.60 -3.99
C SER A 111 -1.38 -4.90 -5.44
N GLY A 112 -0.55 -5.60 -6.24
CA GLY A 112 -0.77 -5.74 -7.68
C GLY A 112 -2.10 -6.38 -8.07
N ASN A 113 -2.54 -7.42 -7.36
CA ASN A 113 -3.82 -8.08 -7.62
C ASN A 113 -5.01 -7.21 -7.21
N LEU A 114 -4.88 -6.46 -6.11
CA LEU A 114 -5.91 -5.56 -5.62
C LEU A 114 -6.07 -4.36 -6.56
N ALA A 115 -4.97 -3.78 -7.01
CA ALA A 115 -4.97 -2.70 -8.00
C ALA A 115 -5.62 -3.15 -9.32
N ALA A 116 -5.32 -4.36 -9.80
CA ALA A 116 -5.95 -4.91 -11.00
C ALA A 116 -7.46 -5.14 -10.82
N ALA A 117 -7.88 -5.62 -9.64
CA ALA A 117 -9.29 -5.79 -9.32
C ALA A 117 -10.02 -4.44 -9.25
N PHE A 118 -9.39 -3.42 -8.68
CA PHE A 118 -9.95 -2.07 -8.62
C PHE A 118 -10.11 -1.46 -10.01
N ALA A 119 -9.10 -1.59 -10.87
CA ALA A 119 -9.19 -1.13 -12.25
C ALA A 119 -10.33 -1.82 -13.04
N ASP A 120 -10.55 -3.12 -12.81
CA ASP A 120 -11.66 -3.85 -13.41
C ASP A 120 -13.02 -3.35 -12.91
N LEU A 121 -13.15 -3.09 -11.61
CA LEU A 121 -14.35 -2.50 -11.01
C LEU A 121 -14.66 -1.11 -11.59
N GLU A 122 -13.65 -0.27 -11.76
CA GLU A 122 -13.81 1.06 -12.38
C GLU A 122 -14.27 0.97 -13.84
N ALA A 123 -13.79 -0.01 -14.59
CA ALA A 123 -14.26 -0.26 -15.95
C ALA A 123 -15.75 -0.65 -16.00
N HIS A 124 -16.30 -1.15 -14.87
CA HIS A 124 -17.70 -1.55 -14.74
C HIS A 124 -18.58 -0.50 -14.01
N GLY A 125 -18.04 0.70 -13.74
CA GLY A 125 -18.78 1.79 -13.13
C GLY A 125 -18.85 1.75 -11.60
N VAL A 126 -17.92 1.06 -10.96
CA VAL A 126 -17.71 1.12 -9.50
C VAL A 126 -16.47 1.94 -9.22
N LEU A 127 -16.63 3.07 -8.53
CA LEU A 127 -15.51 3.90 -8.09
C LEU A 127 -14.66 3.14 -7.09
N ALA A 128 -13.39 2.86 -7.42
CA ALA A 128 -12.51 2.08 -6.57
C ALA A 128 -11.31 2.91 -6.10
N ARG A 129 -11.08 2.96 -4.79
CA ARG A 129 -10.00 3.75 -4.20
C ARG A 129 -9.21 2.93 -3.17
N GLY A 130 -7.91 2.88 -3.39
CA GLY A 130 -6.98 2.31 -2.43
C GLY A 130 -6.33 3.38 -1.56
N LYS A 131 -6.11 3.10 -0.29
CA LYS A 131 -5.55 4.03 0.71
C LYS A 131 -6.28 5.38 0.72
N PHE A 132 -7.56 5.33 0.52
CA PHE A 132 -8.40 6.50 0.37
C PHE A 132 -8.69 7.12 1.73
N SER A 133 -8.15 8.33 1.95
CA SER A 133 -8.25 9.03 3.22
C SER A 133 -7.57 8.32 4.41
N CYS A 134 -7.47 8.99 5.56
CA CYS A 134 -6.75 8.47 6.73
C CYS A 134 -7.49 7.36 7.47
N CYS A 135 -8.83 7.43 7.52
CA CYS A 135 -9.66 6.49 8.30
C CYS A 135 -11.05 6.33 7.70
N GLY A 136 -11.81 5.35 8.18
CA GLY A 136 -13.14 5.02 7.66
C GLY A 136 -14.15 6.16 7.74
N THR A 137 -14.08 7.01 8.76
CA THR A 137 -14.99 8.17 8.90
C THR A 137 -14.73 9.20 7.80
N CYS A 138 -13.47 9.57 7.60
CA CYS A 138 -13.08 10.49 6.55
C CYS A 138 -13.38 9.91 5.17
N ALA A 139 -12.99 8.66 4.92
CA ALA A 139 -13.27 8.00 3.65
C ALA A 139 -14.77 7.93 3.31
N SER A 140 -15.62 7.65 4.30
CA SER A 140 -17.06 7.61 4.10
C SER A 140 -17.66 8.98 3.76
N ALA A 141 -17.06 10.07 4.24
CA ALA A 141 -17.49 11.43 3.93
C ALA A 141 -16.99 11.86 2.54
N GLU A 142 -15.71 11.62 2.26
CA GLU A 142 -15.02 12.12 1.07
C GLU A 142 -15.35 11.33 -0.21
N ILE A 143 -15.76 10.06 -0.11
CA ILE A 143 -16.02 9.22 -1.30
C ILE A 143 -17.18 9.77 -2.16
N TRP A 144 -18.07 10.55 -1.56
CA TRP A 144 -19.17 11.20 -2.28
C TRP A 144 -18.69 12.37 -3.14
N ASP A 145 -17.62 13.05 -2.72
CA ASP A 145 -17.02 14.16 -3.46
C ASP A 145 -16.29 13.64 -4.71
N GLU A 146 -15.71 12.43 -4.64
CA GLU A 146 -15.10 11.76 -5.78
C GLU A 146 -16.08 11.42 -6.93
N ARG A 147 -17.37 11.39 -6.61
CA ARG A 147 -18.43 11.21 -7.61
C ARG A 147 -18.67 12.46 -8.44
N GLU A 148 -18.32 13.63 -7.94
CA GLU A 148 -18.75 14.91 -8.51
C GLU A 148 -18.65 14.99 -10.04
N GLY A 149 -19.80 15.30 -10.68
CA GLY A 149 -19.89 15.53 -12.12
C GLY A 149 -19.93 14.27 -13.01
N SER A 150 -20.02 13.07 -12.44
CA SER A 150 -20.06 11.84 -13.22
C SER A 150 -21.21 10.92 -12.84
N ASP A 151 -22.19 10.77 -13.73
CA ASP A 151 -23.23 9.73 -13.65
C ASP A 151 -22.69 8.34 -13.98
N ARG A 152 -21.40 8.22 -14.22
CA ARG A 152 -20.71 6.96 -14.53
C ARG A 152 -20.75 5.99 -13.36
N TRP A 153 -20.63 6.52 -12.14
CA TRP A 153 -20.45 5.72 -10.95
C TRP A 153 -21.78 5.30 -10.33
N LYS A 154 -22.00 4.00 -10.23
CA LYS A 154 -23.18 3.38 -9.62
C LYS A 154 -22.98 3.06 -8.16
N GLY A 155 -21.74 2.82 -7.77
CA GLY A 155 -21.33 2.49 -6.41
C GLY A 155 -19.84 2.71 -6.22
N TYR A 156 -19.39 2.43 -5.03
CA TYR A 156 -18.01 2.60 -4.65
C TYR A 156 -17.48 1.43 -3.82
N ILE A 157 -16.14 1.29 -3.84
CA ILE A 157 -15.37 0.41 -2.99
C ILE A 157 -14.08 1.13 -2.60
N TYR A 158 -13.66 1.03 -1.35
CA TYR A 158 -12.40 1.57 -0.90
C TYR A 158 -11.81 0.77 0.26
N TYR A 159 -10.51 0.95 0.50
CA TYR A 159 -9.87 0.73 1.78
C TYR A 159 -9.08 2.00 2.13
N HIS A 160 -9.03 2.36 3.41
CA HIS A 160 -8.35 3.56 3.87
C HIS A 160 -6.92 3.25 4.36
N GLN A 161 -6.17 4.29 4.79
CA GLN A 161 -4.78 4.16 5.22
C GLN A 161 -4.62 3.12 6.33
N GLN A 162 -5.41 3.21 7.40
CA GLN A 162 -5.35 2.24 8.50
C GLN A 162 -5.70 0.80 8.07
N ASP A 163 -6.52 0.62 7.04
CA ASP A 163 -6.79 -0.70 6.47
C ASP A 163 -5.58 -1.26 5.73
N ALA A 164 -4.80 -0.39 5.07
CA ALA A 164 -3.54 -0.78 4.44
C ALA A 164 -2.51 -1.22 5.48
N GLU A 165 -2.43 -0.53 6.60
CA GLU A 165 -1.59 -0.88 7.75
C GLU A 165 -2.00 -2.25 8.32
N ASN A 166 -3.29 -2.46 8.56
CA ASN A 166 -3.82 -3.76 9.01
C ASN A 166 -3.50 -4.89 8.03
N LEU A 167 -3.57 -4.62 6.71
CA LEU A 167 -3.21 -5.61 5.69
C LEU A 167 -1.73 -5.98 5.78
N ALA A 168 -0.86 -5.00 6.02
CA ALA A 168 0.57 -5.20 6.19
C ALA A 168 0.89 -6.03 7.44
N GLU A 169 0.27 -5.73 8.56
CA GLU A 169 0.52 -6.37 9.85
C GLU A 169 -0.10 -7.78 9.96
N SER A 170 -1.34 -7.94 9.53
CA SER A 170 -2.14 -9.15 9.79
C SER A 170 -2.45 -9.98 8.53
N GLY A 171 -2.16 -9.47 7.34
CA GLY A 171 -2.52 -10.08 6.06
C GLY A 171 -4.02 -10.06 5.77
N SER A 172 -4.79 -9.24 6.50
CA SER A 172 -6.23 -9.06 6.31
C SER A 172 -6.60 -7.58 6.43
N THR A 173 -7.66 -7.17 5.72
CA THR A 173 -8.13 -5.78 5.75
C THR A 173 -9.64 -5.70 5.63
N TYR A 174 -10.17 -4.55 5.98
CA TYR A 174 -11.56 -4.22 5.71
C TYR A 174 -11.68 -3.46 4.40
N ILE A 175 -12.82 -3.65 3.74
CA ILE A 175 -13.16 -2.95 2.50
C ILE A 175 -14.52 -2.29 2.72
N GLY A 176 -14.54 -0.97 2.64
CA GLY A 176 -15.77 -0.18 2.61
C GLY A 176 -16.40 -0.22 1.23
N PHE A 177 -17.71 -0.36 1.14
CA PHE A 177 -18.45 -0.33 -0.12
C PHE A 177 -19.83 0.24 0.05
N GLY A 178 -20.40 0.75 -1.05
CA GLY A 178 -21.74 1.26 -1.05
C GLY A 178 -22.26 1.59 -2.45
N SER A 179 -23.50 2.06 -2.53
CA SER A 179 -24.14 2.50 -3.75
C SER A 179 -24.32 4.02 -3.77
N PHE A 180 -24.11 4.64 -4.92
CA PHE A 180 -24.49 6.01 -5.16
C PHE A 180 -25.95 6.14 -5.64
N GLU A 181 -26.59 5.04 -5.99
CA GLU A 181 -28.01 5.05 -6.35
C GLU A 181 -28.83 5.16 -5.07
N ALA A 182 -29.80 6.04 -5.06
CA ALA A 182 -30.77 6.08 -3.98
C ALA A 182 -31.54 4.74 -3.94
N TYR A 183 -31.65 4.14 -2.77
CA TYR A 183 -32.56 3.02 -2.62
C TYR A 183 -33.95 3.45 -3.11
N PRO A 184 -34.61 2.67 -3.98
CA PRO A 184 -35.99 2.96 -4.32
C PRO A 184 -36.77 3.00 -2.98
N SER A 185 -37.32 4.15 -2.68
CA SER A 185 -38.29 4.29 -1.57
C SER A 185 -39.53 3.50 -1.97
N ASP A 186 -39.79 2.42 -1.25
CA ASP A 186 -41.05 1.66 -1.31
C ASP A 186 -42.26 2.56 -1.05
#